data_602076e395b563d692de18526541dc15
#
_entry.id   602076e395b563d692de18526541dc15
#
_cell.length_a   1.000
_cell.length_b   1.000
_cell.length_c   1.000
_cell.angle_alpha   90.00
_cell.angle_beta   90.00
_cell.angle_gamma   90.00
#
_symmetry.space_group_name_H-M   'P 1'
#
loop_
_entity.id
_entity.type
_entity.pdbx_description
1 polymer ?
#
loop_
_entity_poly.entity_id
_entity_poly.type
_entity_poly.pdbx_seq_one_letter_code
_entity_poly.pdbx_strand_id
1 'polypeptide(L)'
;MRRLALALLLCGLAACASGEPASVASAKKWRPLAPATLARTEVAAARVGRFVYVMGGFERGSGGTVAVTERYDLRRDSWRRVADMPAGLNHAAAVAYRGSVYVIGGYRGRSTLDDEVATLYRYQPRRDRWTRLAPMPTARGALAAAVVGHRLYAVGGAATGRGALATLEVYDFRTRRWAAGSDLPLAREHLAAAAARGHVYALAGRAAGRGNFARVDRYDPARNRWARVRDMGKPRGGIAAATVGGRIAVFGGEEGAGTIREVELYDPARNRWTRLPGMRTPRHGLGGVSTGRRILAIEGGDEPGFHFTRSLEYLDLLR
;
A
#
# COMPACT_ATOMS: atom_id res chain seq x y z
N MET A 1 11.22 -83.65 -25.17
CA MET A 1 11.93 -82.73 -24.21
C MET A 1 11.89 -81.33 -24.75
N ARG A 2 10.95 -80.50 -24.38
CA ARG A 2 10.86 -79.09 -24.77
C ARG A 2 10.76 -78.28 -23.47
N ARG A 3 11.76 -77.42 -23.21
CA ARG A 3 11.81 -76.53 -22.05
C ARG A 3 10.97 -75.29 -22.33
N LEU A 4 9.95 -75.04 -21.54
CA LEU A 4 9.23 -73.77 -21.50
C LEU A 4 10.08 -72.74 -20.74
N ALA A 5 10.34 -71.61 -21.36
CA ALA A 5 10.92 -70.45 -20.72
C ALA A 5 9.78 -69.52 -20.24
N LEU A 6 9.71 -69.29 -18.96
CA LEU A 6 8.77 -68.37 -18.31
C LEU A 6 9.35 -66.95 -18.35
N ALA A 7 8.73 -66.01 -19.09
CA ALA A 7 9.11 -64.62 -19.11
C ALA A 7 8.39 -63.88 -17.96
N LEU A 8 9.13 -63.38 -16.98
CA LEU A 8 8.65 -62.48 -15.96
C LEU A 8 8.54 -61.07 -16.55
N LEU A 9 7.32 -60.55 -16.64
CA LEU A 9 7.04 -59.12 -16.90
C LEU A 9 7.23 -58.34 -15.62
N LEU A 10 8.28 -57.53 -15.53
CA LEU A 10 8.44 -56.51 -14.50
C LEU A 10 7.62 -55.29 -14.91
N CYS A 11 6.48 -55.06 -14.22
CA CYS A 11 5.77 -53.80 -14.26
C CYS A 11 6.57 -52.73 -13.45
N GLY A 12 7.23 -51.83 -14.16
CA GLY A 12 7.86 -50.66 -13.56
C GLY A 12 6.79 -49.69 -13.07
N LEU A 13 6.65 -49.56 -11.76
CA LEU A 13 5.92 -48.45 -11.11
C LEU A 13 6.67 -47.16 -11.35
N ALA A 14 6.18 -46.31 -12.26
CA ALA A 14 6.63 -44.96 -12.39
C ALA A 14 6.16 -44.17 -11.14
N ALA A 15 7.05 -43.89 -10.23
CA ALA A 15 6.85 -42.96 -9.13
C ALA A 15 6.61 -41.57 -9.70
N CYS A 16 5.38 -41.08 -9.69
CA CYS A 16 5.07 -39.69 -9.88
C CYS A 16 5.73 -38.89 -8.72
N ALA A 17 6.86 -38.30 -8.99
CA ALA A 17 7.44 -37.31 -8.10
C ALA A 17 6.47 -36.12 -8.01
N SER A 18 5.71 -36.05 -6.93
CA SER A 18 4.96 -34.86 -6.52
C SER A 18 5.98 -33.80 -6.20
N GLY A 19 6.27 -32.95 -7.18
CA GLY A 19 7.07 -31.74 -6.96
C GLY A 19 6.41 -30.90 -5.89
N GLU A 20 6.96 -30.87 -4.69
CA GLU A 20 6.60 -29.90 -3.67
C GLU A 20 6.74 -28.51 -4.29
N PRO A 21 5.73 -27.62 -4.10
CA PRO A 21 5.85 -26.24 -4.56
C PRO A 21 7.04 -25.63 -3.82
N ALA A 22 7.98 -25.06 -4.60
CA ALA A 22 9.16 -24.38 -4.10
C ALA A 22 8.85 -23.62 -2.82
N SER A 23 9.44 -24.03 -1.71
CA SER A 23 9.29 -23.39 -0.41
C SER A 23 9.50 -21.90 -0.60
N VAL A 24 8.69 -21.07 0.04
CA VAL A 24 8.96 -19.64 0.18
C VAL A 24 10.29 -19.57 0.93
N ALA A 25 11.39 -19.49 0.16
CA ALA A 25 12.73 -19.51 0.68
C ALA A 25 12.84 -18.46 1.77
N SER A 26 13.27 -18.84 2.95
CA SER A 26 13.29 -18.12 4.21
C SER A 26 13.41 -16.62 3.99
N ALA A 27 12.30 -15.90 4.17
CA ALA A 27 12.27 -14.45 4.07
C ALA A 27 13.31 -13.92 5.05
N LYS A 28 14.29 -13.17 4.55
CA LYS A 28 15.35 -12.60 5.36
C LYS A 28 14.70 -11.63 6.37
N LYS A 29 15.34 -11.43 7.51
CA LYS A 29 14.91 -10.46 8.53
C LYS A 29 14.83 -9.05 7.93
N TRP A 30 13.93 -8.23 8.46
CA TRP A 30 13.90 -6.80 8.17
C TRP A 30 15.25 -6.14 8.47
N ARG A 31 15.70 -5.28 7.59
CA ARG A 31 16.97 -4.55 7.71
C ARG A 31 16.73 -3.05 7.69
N PRO A 32 17.41 -2.30 8.57
CA PRO A 32 17.33 -0.85 8.55
C PRO A 32 18.06 -0.28 7.33
N LEU A 33 17.64 0.91 6.94
CA LEU A 33 18.29 1.80 5.98
C LEU A 33 18.46 3.17 6.65
N ALA A 34 19.14 4.10 5.96
CA ALA A 34 19.32 5.46 6.47
C ALA A 34 17.96 6.07 6.84
N PRO A 35 17.79 6.55 8.09
CA PRO A 35 16.54 7.13 8.53
C PRO A 35 16.23 8.43 7.77
N ALA A 36 14.94 8.75 7.62
CA ALA A 36 14.48 10.01 7.06
C ALA A 36 15.01 11.22 7.84
N THR A 37 15.01 12.40 7.22
CA THR A 37 15.48 13.61 7.94
C THR A 37 14.45 14.13 8.92
N LEU A 38 13.16 13.90 8.64
CA LEU A 38 12.04 14.27 9.51
C LEU A 38 11.41 13.02 10.17
N ALA A 39 10.86 13.21 11.36
CA ALA A 39 10.03 12.21 12.04
C ALA A 39 8.56 12.50 11.73
N ARG A 40 7.91 11.63 10.96
CA ARG A 40 6.54 11.85 10.49
C ARG A 40 5.66 10.61 10.63
N THR A 41 4.35 10.85 10.70
CA THR A 41 3.30 9.83 10.56
C THR A 41 2.25 10.30 9.56
N GLU A 42 1.37 9.41 9.11
CA GLU A 42 0.31 9.64 8.13
C GLU A 42 0.83 10.23 6.81
N VAL A 43 1.95 9.67 6.38
CA VAL A 43 2.67 10.10 5.17
C VAL A 43 2.14 9.41 3.91
N ALA A 44 2.21 10.12 2.80
CA ALA A 44 2.04 9.54 1.48
C ALA A 44 3.40 9.12 0.89
N ALA A 45 3.50 7.94 0.26
CA ALA A 45 4.75 7.47 -0.33
C ALA A 45 4.54 6.83 -1.71
N ALA A 46 5.46 7.11 -2.64
CA ALA A 46 5.47 6.48 -3.96
C ALA A 46 6.90 6.35 -4.51
N ARG A 47 7.12 5.33 -5.36
CA ARG A 47 8.43 5.08 -5.98
C ARG A 47 8.44 5.39 -7.47
N VAL A 48 9.46 6.13 -7.92
CA VAL A 48 9.75 6.37 -9.34
C VAL A 48 11.19 5.98 -9.63
N GLY A 49 11.38 4.95 -10.42
CA GLY A 49 12.70 4.42 -10.73
C GLY A 49 13.45 3.97 -9.46
N ARG A 50 14.65 4.53 -9.23
CA ARG A 50 15.46 4.25 -8.03
C ARG A 50 15.11 5.13 -6.83
N PHE A 51 14.17 6.05 -6.97
CA PHE A 51 13.84 7.01 -5.94
C PHE A 51 12.50 6.71 -5.28
N VAL A 52 12.45 6.82 -3.97
CA VAL A 52 11.23 6.84 -3.18
C VAL A 52 10.97 8.26 -2.74
N TYR A 53 9.74 8.72 -2.91
CA TYR A 53 9.27 10.05 -2.50
C TYR A 53 8.31 9.88 -1.34
N VAL A 54 8.51 10.68 -0.29
CA VAL A 54 7.66 10.72 0.90
C VAL A 54 7.16 12.13 1.08
N MET A 55 5.87 12.30 1.15
CA MET A 55 5.19 13.58 1.08
C MET A 55 4.25 13.78 2.25
N GLY A 56 4.24 15.00 2.80
CA GLY A 56 3.28 15.43 3.80
C GLY A 56 3.39 14.68 5.13
N GLY A 57 2.24 14.40 5.72
CA GLY A 57 2.09 13.80 7.03
C GLY A 57 2.05 14.83 8.16
N PHE A 58 1.84 14.32 9.38
CA PHE A 58 2.12 15.07 10.59
C PHE A 58 3.61 14.98 10.91
N GLU A 59 4.23 16.08 11.33
CA GLU A 59 5.66 16.15 11.60
C GLU A 59 5.92 16.56 13.05
N ARG A 60 6.87 15.87 13.70
CA ARG A 60 7.14 15.98 15.13
C ARG A 60 7.61 17.39 15.55
N GLY A 61 8.53 17.99 14.80
CA GLY A 61 9.13 19.28 15.17
C GLY A 61 8.18 20.45 15.04
N SER A 62 7.33 20.45 14.00
CA SER A 62 6.30 21.48 13.79
C SER A 62 5.03 21.23 14.60
N GLY A 63 4.82 20.01 15.09
CA GLY A 63 3.61 19.56 15.76
C GLY A 63 2.38 19.58 14.85
N GLY A 64 2.56 19.43 13.53
CA GLY A 64 1.42 19.54 12.62
C GLY A 64 1.66 19.02 11.20
N THR A 65 0.66 19.27 10.37
CA THR A 65 0.66 18.89 8.96
C THR A 65 1.69 19.70 8.16
N VAL A 66 2.51 19.00 7.37
CA VAL A 66 3.57 19.63 6.56
C VAL A 66 3.38 19.40 5.06
N ALA A 67 3.98 20.30 4.25
CA ALA A 67 4.05 20.15 2.79
C ALA A 67 5.34 19.49 2.31
N VAL A 68 6.23 19.14 3.22
CA VAL A 68 7.58 18.68 2.91
C VAL A 68 7.56 17.43 2.06
N THR A 69 8.41 17.44 1.01
CA THR A 69 8.69 16.28 0.19
C THR A 69 10.15 15.89 0.32
N GLU A 70 10.40 14.65 0.76
CA GLU A 70 11.72 14.06 0.80
C GLU A 70 11.86 12.97 -0.25
N ARG A 71 13.07 12.83 -0.77
CA ARG A 71 13.43 11.80 -1.74
C ARG A 71 14.54 10.93 -1.19
N TYR A 72 14.31 9.64 -1.10
CA TYR A 72 15.29 8.62 -0.77
C TYR A 72 15.90 8.00 -2.03
N ASP A 73 17.21 7.88 -2.09
CA ASP A 73 17.95 7.21 -3.17
C ASP A 73 18.33 5.78 -2.75
N LEU A 74 17.66 4.79 -3.34
CA LEU A 74 17.86 3.35 -3.09
C LEU A 74 19.29 2.83 -3.36
N ARG A 75 20.11 3.56 -4.15
CA ARG A 75 21.49 3.16 -4.44
C ARG A 75 22.50 3.77 -3.48
N ARG A 76 22.22 5.02 -3.01
CA ARG A 76 23.12 5.79 -2.16
C ARG A 76 22.78 5.70 -0.69
N ASP A 77 21.65 5.05 -0.35
CA ASP A 77 21.12 4.98 1.01
C ASP A 77 21.07 6.38 1.67
N SER A 78 20.51 7.35 0.99
CA SER A 78 20.53 8.74 1.43
C SER A 78 19.27 9.50 1.06
N TRP A 79 18.94 10.48 1.90
CA TRP A 79 17.79 11.36 1.77
C TRP A 79 18.17 12.75 1.29
N ARG A 80 17.27 13.40 0.60
CA ARG A 80 17.31 14.83 0.36
C ARG A 80 15.90 15.41 0.22
N ARG A 81 15.73 16.65 0.64
CA ARG A 81 14.53 17.43 0.35
C ARG A 81 14.49 17.80 -1.14
N VAL A 82 13.30 17.79 -1.71
CA VAL A 82 12.98 18.27 -3.05
C VAL A 82 11.83 19.27 -2.95
N ALA A 83 11.31 19.80 -4.09
CA ALA A 83 10.24 20.79 -4.04
C ALA A 83 9.06 20.30 -3.21
N ASP A 84 8.63 21.11 -2.26
CA ASP A 84 7.50 20.84 -1.37
C ASP A 84 6.17 20.84 -2.13
N MET A 85 5.19 20.13 -1.63
CA MET A 85 3.81 20.18 -2.13
C MET A 85 3.25 21.61 -2.04
N PRO A 86 2.28 21.96 -2.91
CA PRO A 86 1.62 23.29 -2.87
C PRO A 86 0.88 23.56 -1.55
N ALA A 87 0.54 22.52 -0.79
CA ALA A 87 -0.08 22.62 0.52
C ALA A 87 0.34 21.44 1.41
N GLY A 88 0.35 21.62 2.72
CA GLY A 88 0.48 20.54 3.68
C GLY A 88 -0.72 19.61 3.63
N LEU A 89 -0.47 18.31 3.62
CA LEU A 89 -1.50 17.27 3.63
C LEU A 89 -1.06 16.12 4.52
N ASN A 90 -1.94 15.66 5.38
CA ASN A 90 -1.83 14.40 6.10
C ASN A 90 -2.87 13.39 5.58
N HIS A 91 -2.71 12.09 5.82
CA HIS A 91 -3.63 11.03 5.38
C HIS A 91 -3.99 11.09 3.88
N ALA A 92 -3.10 11.61 3.05
CA ALA A 92 -3.25 11.60 1.60
C ALA A 92 -2.76 10.25 1.03
N ALA A 93 -3.34 9.83 -0.09
CA ALA A 93 -2.81 8.70 -0.83
C ALA A 93 -1.79 9.14 -1.89
N ALA A 94 -0.82 8.27 -2.23
CA ALA A 94 0.10 8.53 -3.32
C ALA A 94 0.27 7.33 -4.24
N VAL A 95 0.43 7.61 -5.54
CA VAL A 95 0.73 6.61 -6.58
C VAL A 95 1.78 7.14 -7.54
N ALA A 96 2.47 6.23 -8.24
CA ALA A 96 3.37 6.58 -9.33
C ALA A 96 2.76 6.16 -10.68
N TYR A 97 2.86 7.04 -11.67
CA TYR A 97 2.47 6.75 -13.03
C TYR A 97 3.37 7.48 -14.03
N ARG A 98 3.94 6.74 -15.02
CA ARG A 98 4.80 7.25 -16.10
C ARG A 98 5.85 8.26 -15.62
N GLY A 99 6.60 7.89 -14.56
CA GLY A 99 7.72 8.70 -14.07
C GLY A 99 7.33 9.95 -13.27
N SER A 100 6.07 10.10 -12.90
CA SER A 100 5.55 11.14 -12.01
C SER A 100 4.94 10.52 -10.76
N VAL A 101 4.91 11.28 -9.66
CA VAL A 101 4.16 10.96 -8.44
C VAL A 101 2.86 11.74 -8.46
N TYR A 102 1.79 11.13 -7.98
CA TYR A 102 0.48 11.78 -7.81
C TYR A 102 0.05 11.62 -6.36
N VAL A 103 -0.36 12.74 -5.73
CA VAL A 103 -0.89 12.80 -4.36
C VAL A 103 -2.35 13.20 -4.42
N ILE A 104 -3.19 12.45 -3.72
CA ILE A 104 -4.64 12.50 -3.84
C ILE A 104 -5.28 12.68 -2.46
N GLY A 105 -6.19 13.66 -2.33
CA GLY A 105 -6.98 13.88 -1.12
C GLY A 105 -6.12 14.22 0.10
N GLY A 106 -6.59 13.82 1.27
CA GLY A 106 -5.97 14.10 2.56
C GLY A 106 -6.69 15.20 3.32
N TYR A 107 -6.14 15.56 4.48
CA TYR A 107 -6.61 16.64 5.34
C TYR A 107 -5.56 17.74 5.42
N ARG A 108 -6.01 19.00 5.57
CA ARG A 108 -5.13 20.17 5.82
C ARG A 108 -5.09 20.57 7.28
N GLY A 109 -5.98 20.05 8.10
CA GLY A 109 -6.03 20.32 9.51
C GLY A 109 -4.64 20.21 10.16
N ARG A 110 -4.25 21.17 11.00
CA ARG A 110 -2.89 21.23 11.54
C ARG A 110 -2.54 19.98 12.34
N SER A 111 -3.43 19.55 13.23
CA SER A 111 -3.29 18.38 14.10
C SER A 111 -4.60 17.60 14.24
N THR A 112 -5.51 17.77 13.29
CA THR A 112 -6.87 17.24 13.29
C THR A 112 -7.16 16.53 11.97
N LEU A 113 -8.20 15.69 11.95
CA LEU A 113 -8.70 15.00 10.77
C LEU A 113 -9.90 15.76 10.18
N ASP A 114 -9.69 17.05 9.90
CA ASP A 114 -10.65 17.95 9.29
C ASP A 114 -10.03 18.70 8.09
N ASP A 115 -10.84 19.53 7.44
CA ASP A 115 -10.45 20.26 6.24
C ASP A 115 -9.95 19.30 5.14
N GLU A 116 -10.78 18.26 4.90
CA GLU A 116 -10.53 17.31 3.83
C GLU A 116 -10.52 17.98 2.46
N VAL A 117 -9.62 17.54 1.59
CA VAL A 117 -9.46 18.10 0.26
C VAL A 117 -9.73 17.08 -0.84
N ALA A 118 -10.17 17.59 -1.99
CA ALA A 118 -10.36 16.81 -3.22
C ALA A 118 -9.14 16.89 -4.15
N THR A 119 -8.01 17.42 -3.69
CA THR A 119 -6.87 17.76 -4.54
C THR A 119 -6.24 16.55 -5.21
N LEU A 120 -5.80 16.74 -6.46
CA LEU A 120 -4.89 15.86 -7.17
C LEU A 120 -3.66 16.68 -7.56
N TYR A 121 -2.52 16.39 -6.94
CA TYR A 121 -1.24 16.99 -7.28
C TYR A 121 -0.38 16.01 -8.05
N ARG A 122 0.34 16.52 -9.07
CA ARG A 122 1.36 15.78 -9.83
C ARG A 122 2.73 16.37 -9.56
N TYR A 123 3.66 15.55 -9.09
CA TYR A 123 5.07 15.87 -9.02
C TYR A 123 5.84 15.28 -10.21
N GLN A 124 6.66 16.10 -10.85
CA GLN A 124 7.53 15.72 -11.96
C GLN A 124 9.00 15.71 -11.51
N PRO A 125 9.59 14.55 -11.16
CA PRO A 125 10.94 14.48 -10.60
C PRO A 125 12.04 15.11 -11.45
N ARG A 126 11.92 15.03 -12.78
CA ARG A 126 12.92 15.62 -13.70
C ARG A 126 12.91 17.15 -13.69
N ARG A 127 11.80 17.77 -13.31
CA ARG A 127 11.61 19.23 -13.28
C ARG A 127 11.58 19.78 -11.86
N ASP A 128 11.61 18.91 -10.86
CA ASP A 128 11.43 19.23 -9.45
C ASP A 128 10.22 20.18 -9.21
N ARG A 129 9.08 19.84 -9.82
CA ARG A 129 7.92 20.73 -9.86
C ARG A 129 6.60 20.00 -9.63
N TRP A 130 5.74 20.62 -8.82
CA TRP A 130 4.34 20.24 -8.62
C TRP A 130 3.40 20.96 -9.58
N THR A 131 2.32 20.29 -9.94
CA THR A 131 1.21 20.83 -10.72
C THR A 131 -0.10 20.34 -10.13
N ARG A 132 -1.08 21.23 -9.95
CA ARG A 132 -2.44 20.86 -9.58
C ARG A 132 -3.19 20.36 -10.82
N LEU A 133 -3.89 19.26 -10.68
CA LEU A 133 -4.74 18.67 -11.73
C LEU A 133 -6.22 18.79 -11.33
N ALA A 134 -7.13 18.29 -12.19
CA ALA A 134 -8.55 18.23 -11.89
C ALA A 134 -8.80 17.50 -10.56
N PRO A 135 -9.49 18.12 -9.60
CA PRO A 135 -9.75 17.53 -8.29
C PRO A 135 -10.72 16.34 -8.40
N MET A 136 -10.70 15.46 -7.39
CA MET A 136 -11.73 14.43 -7.22
C MET A 136 -13.10 15.08 -7.06
N PRO A 137 -14.19 14.40 -7.43
CA PRO A 137 -15.55 14.85 -7.11
C PRO A 137 -15.83 14.95 -5.59
N THR A 138 -15.27 14.03 -4.79
CA THR A 138 -15.51 13.96 -3.34
C THR A 138 -14.23 14.27 -2.54
N ALA A 139 -14.25 15.36 -1.76
CA ALA A 139 -13.17 15.65 -0.80
C ALA A 139 -13.14 14.59 0.30
N ARG A 140 -11.96 14.05 0.60
CA ARG A 140 -11.77 13.04 1.65
C ARG A 140 -10.31 12.78 1.98
N GLY A 141 -10.03 12.42 3.23
CA GLY A 141 -8.75 11.92 3.70
C GLY A 141 -8.81 10.46 4.10
N ALA A 142 -7.70 9.90 4.58
CA ALA A 142 -7.55 8.50 4.98
C ALA A 142 -8.04 7.49 3.92
N LEU A 143 -7.95 7.90 2.66
CA LEU A 143 -8.29 7.10 1.48
C LEU A 143 -7.07 6.31 1.02
N ALA A 144 -7.31 5.32 0.17
CA ALA A 144 -6.25 4.60 -0.52
C ALA A 144 -6.31 4.80 -2.04
N ALA A 145 -5.17 4.59 -2.71
CA ALA A 145 -5.14 4.68 -4.17
C ALA A 145 -4.28 3.60 -4.82
N ALA A 146 -4.66 3.19 -6.02
CA ALA A 146 -3.89 2.26 -6.85
C ALA A 146 -4.00 2.63 -8.34
N VAL A 147 -3.07 2.15 -9.16
CA VAL A 147 -3.08 2.37 -10.61
C VAL A 147 -3.18 1.03 -11.33
N VAL A 148 -4.16 0.92 -12.24
CA VAL A 148 -4.28 -0.19 -13.19
C VAL A 148 -4.36 0.38 -14.61
N GLY A 149 -3.44 -0.04 -15.46
CA GLY A 149 -3.33 0.48 -16.82
C GLY A 149 -3.07 1.99 -16.84
N HIS A 150 -4.00 2.75 -17.36
CA HIS A 150 -3.94 4.22 -17.45
C HIS A 150 -4.95 4.92 -16.52
N ARG A 151 -5.41 4.23 -15.48
CA ARG A 151 -6.39 4.76 -14.53
C ARG A 151 -5.89 4.68 -13.10
N LEU A 152 -6.12 5.78 -12.35
CA LEU A 152 -5.95 5.86 -10.92
C LEU A 152 -7.30 5.63 -10.26
N TYR A 153 -7.32 4.80 -9.24
CA TYR A 153 -8.50 4.44 -8.46
C TYR A 153 -8.33 4.99 -7.05
N ALA A 154 -9.17 5.93 -6.65
CA ALA A 154 -9.24 6.49 -5.30
C ALA A 154 -10.36 5.79 -4.54
N VAL A 155 -10.02 5.09 -3.46
CA VAL A 155 -10.88 4.09 -2.81
C VAL A 155 -11.13 4.45 -1.36
N GLY A 156 -12.39 4.49 -0.95
CA GLY A 156 -12.79 4.71 0.44
C GLY A 156 -12.33 6.05 0.99
N GLY A 157 -11.96 6.08 2.26
CA GLY A 157 -11.57 7.28 3.01
C GLY A 157 -12.67 7.78 3.92
N ALA A 158 -12.50 8.97 4.48
CA ALA A 158 -13.48 9.60 5.33
C ALA A 158 -13.62 11.11 5.03
N ALA A 159 -14.79 11.67 5.35
CA ALA A 159 -15.08 13.09 5.29
C ALA A 159 -15.82 13.53 6.56
N THR A 160 -15.60 14.78 6.98
CA THR A 160 -16.21 15.39 8.16
C THR A 160 -17.74 15.33 8.06
N GLY A 161 -18.41 14.93 9.13
CA GLY A 161 -19.86 14.77 9.19
C GLY A 161 -20.42 13.56 8.42
N ARG A 162 -19.60 12.85 7.61
CA ARG A 162 -20.03 11.67 6.83
C ARG A 162 -19.38 10.37 7.30
N GLY A 163 -18.29 10.46 8.08
CA GLY A 163 -17.53 9.29 8.52
C GLY A 163 -16.85 8.55 7.36
N ALA A 164 -16.68 7.23 7.52
CA ALA A 164 -16.08 6.38 6.50
C ALA A 164 -16.95 6.28 5.24
N LEU A 165 -16.31 6.33 4.08
CA LEU A 165 -16.93 6.34 2.76
C LEU A 165 -16.71 5.02 2.02
N ALA A 166 -17.69 4.64 1.19
CA ALA A 166 -17.57 3.53 0.25
C ALA A 166 -17.09 3.97 -1.14
N THR A 167 -16.93 5.25 -1.36
CA THR A 167 -16.73 5.89 -2.66
C THR A 167 -15.52 5.34 -3.42
N LEU A 168 -15.73 4.98 -4.68
CA LEU A 168 -14.70 4.72 -5.67
C LEU A 168 -14.78 5.76 -6.78
N GLU A 169 -13.70 6.52 -6.96
CA GLU A 169 -13.55 7.47 -8.07
C GLU A 169 -12.32 7.15 -8.90
N VAL A 170 -12.45 7.28 -10.20
CA VAL A 170 -11.46 6.82 -11.18
C VAL A 170 -10.99 8.00 -12.02
N TYR A 171 -9.69 8.32 -11.94
CA TYR A 171 -9.07 9.32 -12.80
C TYR A 171 -8.41 8.65 -14.00
N ASP A 172 -8.83 9.03 -15.21
CA ASP A 172 -8.20 8.55 -16.44
C ASP A 172 -7.07 9.50 -16.84
N PHE A 173 -5.82 9.01 -16.83
CA PHE A 173 -4.64 9.81 -17.20
C PHE A 173 -4.59 10.25 -18.67
N ARG A 174 -5.38 9.62 -19.55
CA ARG A 174 -5.44 9.99 -20.98
C ARG A 174 -6.39 11.14 -21.21
N THR A 175 -7.60 11.04 -20.66
CA THR A 175 -8.64 12.08 -20.80
C THR A 175 -8.51 13.18 -19.76
N ARG A 176 -7.77 12.93 -18.65
CA ARG A 176 -7.60 13.82 -17.50
C ARG A 176 -8.93 14.14 -16.79
N ARG A 177 -9.85 13.19 -16.79
CA ARG A 177 -11.19 13.33 -16.19
C ARG A 177 -11.41 12.28 -15.13
N TRP A 178 -12.24 12.64 -14.15
CA TRP A 178 -12.76 11.74 -13.13
C TRP A 178 -14.10 11.13 -13.57
N ALA A 179 -14.34 9.90 -13.15
CA ALA A 179 -15.62 9.21 -13.27
C ALA A 179 -15.88 8.40 -11.99
N ALA A 180 -17.15 8.15 -11.67
CA ALA A 180 -17.51 7.25 -10.59
C ALA A 180 -17.25 5.80 -11.01
N GLY A 181 -16.77 4.97 -10.06
CA GLY A 181 -16.83 3.53 -10.13
C GLY A 181 -17.91 2.97 -9.21
N SER A 182 -18.11 1.65 -9.21
CA SER A 182 -19.00 1.02 -8.22
C SER A 182 -18.39 1.12 -6.83
N ASP A 183 -19.17 1.58 -5.87
CA ASP A 183 -18.76 1.77 -4.48
C ASP A 183 -18.30 0.47 -3.81
N LEU A 184 -17.42 0.58 -2.82
CA LEU A 184 -17.02 -0.51 -1.95
C LEU A 184 -18.26 -1.14 -1.28
N PRO A 185 -18.31 -2.47 -1.17
CA PRO A 185 -19.39 -3.14 -0.43
C PRO A 185 -19.44 -2.80 1.06
N LEU A 186 -18.38 -2.23 1.61
CA LEU A 186 -18.25 -1.79 2.99
C LEU A 186 -17.45 -0.49 3.04
N ALA A 187 -18.10 0.58 3.53
CA ALA A 187 -17.47 1.87 3.77
C ALA A 187 -16.35 1.73 4.81
N ARG A 188 -15.14 2.25 4.49
CA ARG A 188 -13.98 2.21 5.40
C ARG A 188 -12.91 3.22 5.04
N GLU A 189 -12.18 3.62 6.04
CA GLU A 189 -11.08 4.57 6.00
C GLU A 189 -9.81 3.93 6.60
N HIS A 190 -8.64 4.58 6.54
CA HIS A 190 -7.34 4.05 6.97
C HIS A 190 -7.03 2.67 6.36
N LEU A 191 -7.60 2.41 5.18
CA LEU A 191 -7.37 1.20 4.39
C LEU A 191 -6.12 1.35 3.52
N ALA A 192 -5.64 0.25 2.96
CA ALA A 192 -4.68 0.29 1.85
C ALA A 192 -5.32 -0.15 0.54
N ALA A 193 -4.74 0.29 -0.58
CA ALA A 193 -5.06 -0.24 -1.91
C ALA A 193 -3.80 -0.68 -2.64
N ALA A 194 -3.91 -1.77 -3.39
CA ALA A 194 -2.83 -2.28 -4.23
C ALA A 194 -3.38 -2.80 -5.56
N ALA A 195 -2.58 -2.67 -6.60
CA ALA A 195 -2.91 -3.23 -7.91
C ALA A 195 -2.13 -4.52 -8.14
N ALA A 196 -2.82 -5.59 -8.50
CA ALA A 196 -2.21 -6.85 -8.88
C ALA A 196 -3.06 -7.55 -9.96
N ARG A 197 -2.40 -8.12 -10.98
CA ARG A 197 -3.05 -8.91 -12.04
C ARG A 197 -4.24 -8.19 -12.72
N GLY A 198 -4.11 -6.87 -12.96
CA GLY A 198 -5.14 -6.06 -13.62
C GLY A 198 -6.33 -5.67 -12.74
N HIS A 199 -6.30 -5.97 -11.45
CA HIS A 199 -7.35 -5.64 -10.49
C HIS A 199 -6.85 -4.68 -9.41
N VAL A 200 -7.77 -3.95 -8.76
CA VAL A 200 -7.51 -3.18 -7.54
C VAL A 200 -7.99 -3.99 -6.34
N TYR A 201 -7.21 -4.01 -5.28
CA TYR A 201 -7.55 -4.64 -4.01
C TYR A 201 -7.65 -3.57 -2.94
N ALA A 202 -8.79 -3.51 -2.26
CA ALA A 202 -9.00 -2.71 -1.06
C ALA A 202 -8.81 -3.61 0.16
N LEU A 203 -7.88 -3.24 1.03
CA LEU A 203 -7.34 -4.10 2.08
C LEU A 203 -7.59 -3.49 3.44
N ALA A 204 -8.20 -4.25 4.35
CA ALA A 204 -8.41 -3.88 5.75
C ALA A 204 -9.09 -2.50 5.91
N GLY A 205 -8.61 -1.65 6.84
CA GLY A 205 -9.21 -0.36 7.18
C GLY A 205 -10.15 -0.46 8.37
N ARG A 206 -10.80 0.65 8.70
CA ARG A 206 -11.72 0.76 9.84
C ARG A 206 -12.92 1.64 9.53
N ALA A 207 -13.91 1.63 10.42
CA ALA A 207 -14.99 2.61 10.46
C ALA A 207 -15.36 2.89 11.91
N ALA A 208 -15.74 4.15 12.20
CA ALA A 208 -16.15 4.56 13.53
C ALA A 208 -17.30 3.69 14.05
N GLY A 209 -17.24 3.28 15.33
CA GLY A 209 -18.22 2.40 15.96
C GLY A 209 -18.18 0.94 15.51
N ARG A 210 -17.34 0.56 14.52
CA ARG A 210 -17.23 -0.81 14.00
C ARG A 210 -15.82 -1.42 14.14
N GLY A 211 -14.83 -0.59 14.50
CA GLY A 211 -13.44 -1.00 14.68
C GLY A 211 -12.72 -1.33 13.37
N ASN A 212 -11.63 -2.06 13.48
CA ASN A 212 -10.79 -2.49 12.37
C ASN A 212 -11.37 -3.71 11.64
N PHE A 213 -11.11 -3.79 10.34
CA PHE A 213 -11.52 -4.91 9.49
C PHE A 213 -10.30 -5.71 9.00
N ALA A 214 -10.49 -7.03 8.82
CA ALA A 214 -9.57 -7.90 8.08
C ALA A 214 -10.01 -8.06 6.62
N ARG A 215 -11.10 -7.43 6.23
CA ARG A 215 -11.78 -7.60 4.96
C ARG A 215 -10.93 -7.19 3.77
N VAL A 216 -11.00 -7.99 2.70
CA VAL A 216 -10.35 -7.72 1.41
C VAL A 216 -11.37 -7.83 0.28
N ASP A 217 -11.49 -6.77 -0.50
CA ASP A 217 -12.32 -6.72 -1.69
C ASP A 217 -11.47 -6.49 -2.93
N ARG A 218 -11.73 -7.24 -4.00
CA ARG A 218 -11.10 -7.10 -5.31
C ARG A 218 -12.06 -6.41 -6.27
N TYR A 219 -11.62 -5.31 -6.87
CA TYR A 219 -12.33 -4.61 -7.93
C TYR A 219 -11.86 -5.09 -9.30
N ASP A 220 -12.81 -5.41 -10.18
CA ASP A 220 -12.61 -5.70 -11.59
C ASP A 220 -12.92 -4.46 -12.44
N PRO A 221 -11.91 -3.77 -12.98
CA PRO A 221 -12.12 -2.57 -13.78
C PRO A 221 -12.91 -2.78 -15.07
N ALA A 222 -12.86 -3.98 -15.65
CA ALA A 222 -13.58 -4.28 -16.89
C ALA A 222 -15.07 -4.50 -16.63
N ARG A 223 -15.43 -5.00 -15.46
CA ARG A 223 -16.81 -5.31 -15.07
C ARG A 223 -17.42 -4.24 -14.15
N ASN A 224 -16.64 -3.25 -13.72
CA ASN A 224 -17.02 -2.22 -12.76
C ASN A 224 -17.69 -2.82 -11.51
N ARG A 225 -17.10 -3.86 -10.91
CA ARG A 225 -17.68 -4.53 -9.74
C ARG A 225 -16.65 -5.04 -8.76
N TRP A 226 -17.06 -5.09 -7.49
CA TRP A 226 -16.30 -5.68 -6.39
C TRP A 226 -16.67 -7.14 -6.16
N ALA A 227 -15.71 -7.92 -5.70
CA ALA A 227 -15.90 -9.27 -5.18
C ALA A 227 -15.06 -9.43 -3.91
N ARG A 228 -15.64 -9.99 -2.85
CA ARG A 228 -14.90 -10.36 -1.65
C ARG A 228 -13.93 -11.49 -2.00
N VAL A 229 -12.70 -11.38 -1.52
CA VAL A 229 -11.69 -12.44 -1.59
C VAL A 229 -11.31 -12.86 -0.16
N ARG A 230 -10.32 -13.74 0.01
CA ARG A 230 -9.94 -14.22 1.32
C ARG A 230 -9.46 -13.07 2.20
N ASP A 231 -10.07 -12.92 3.36
CA ASP A 231 -9.72 -11.91 4.35
C ASP A 231 -8.31 -12.15 4.92
N MET A 232 -7.71 -11.09 5.44
CA MET A 232 -6.43 -11.12 6.15
C MET A 232 -6.55 -11.89 7.46
N GLY A 233 -5.42 -12.28 8.03
CA GLY A 233 -5.38 -12.97 9.33
C GLY A 233 -5.67 -12.03 10.51
N LYS A 234 -5.39 -10.71 10.38
CA LYS A 234 -5.56 -9.75 11.46
C LYS A 234 -6.26 -8.48 11.01
N PRO A 235 -7.34 -8.04 11.69
CA PRO A 235 -7.97 -6.74 11.45
C PRO A 235 -7.02 -5.59 11.77
N ARG A 236 -6.96 -4.55 10.94
CA ARG A 236 -6.08 -3.40 11.15
C ARG A 236 -6.46 -2.16 10.33
N GLY A 237 -6.15 -0.98 10.85
CA GLY A 237 -6.22 0.31 10.17
C GLY A 237 -4.86 1.01 10.17
N GLY A 238 -4.66 2.07 9.39
CA GLY A 238 -3.40 2.82 9.33
C GLY A 238 -2.24 2.03 8.69
N ILE A 239 -2.54 1.23 7.68
CA ILE A 239 -1.65 0.22 7.08
C ILE A 239 -1.00 0.69 5.79
N ALA A 240 0.10 0.03 5.43
CA ALA A 240 0.68 0.09 4.09
C ALA A 240 0.51 -1.22 3.32
N ALA A 241 0.43 -1.10 1.99
CA ALA A 241 0.47 -2.23 1.08
C ALA A 241 1.41 -1.97 -0.10
N ALA A 242 2.10 -3.02 -0.57
CA ALA A 242 2.99 -2.92 -1.72
C ALA A 242 2.91 -4.19 -2.58
N THR A 243 2.82 -4.00 -3.89
CA THR A 243 2.81 -5.13 -4.84
C THR A 243 4.22 -5.54 -5.20
N VAL A 244 4.53 -6.83 -5.05
CA VAL A 244 5.83 -7.43 -5.36
C VAL A 244 5.64 -8.77 -6.05
N GLY A 245 6.18 -8.94 -7.26
CA GLY A 245 6.05 -10.19 -8.01
C GLY A 245 4.59 -10.62 -8.26
N GLY A 246 3.67 -9.68 -8.46
CA GLY A 246 2.24 -9.95 -8.66
C GLY A 246 1.48 -10.38 -7.41
N ARG A 247 2.12 -10.36 -6.23
CA ARG A 247 1.55 -10.59 -4.90
C ARG A 247 1.49 -9.27 -4.13
N ILE A 248 0.67 -9.20 -3.08
CA ILE A 248 0.45 -7.99 -2.29
C ILE A 248 0.94 -8.25 -0.86
N ALA A 249 1.96 -7.52 -0.44
CA ALA A 249 2.39 -7.49 0.95
C ALA A 249 1.63 -6.40 1.70
N VAL A 250 1.13 -6.73 2.90
CA VAL A 250 0.46 -5.79 3.83
C VAL A 250 1.23 -5.80 5.13
N PHE A 251 1.53 -4.61 5.66
CA PHE A 251 2.35 -4.44 6.84
C PHE A 251 1.98 -3.18 7.61
N GLY A 252 2.32 -3.18 8.90
CA GLY A 252 1.97 -2.11 9.80
C GLY A 252 0.49 -2.07 10.16
N GLY A 253 0.09 -0.94 10.71
CA GLY A 253 -1.24 -0.66 11.22
C GLY A 253 -1.28 -0.60 12.75
N GLU A 254 -2.45 -0.27 13.24
CA GLU A 254 -2.73 -0.16 14.67
C GLU A 254 -4.03 -0.87 15.06
N GLU A 255 -4.09 -1.23 16.33
CA GLU A 255 -5.28 -1.69 17.04
C GLU A 255 -5.30 -1.05 18.43
N GLY A 256 -6.35 -1.25 19.22
CA GLY A 256 -6.48 -0.62 20.55
C GLY A 256 -5.33 -0.94 21.52
N ALA A 257 -4.61 -2.05 21.32
CA ALA A 257 -3.50 -2.47 22.16
C ALA A 257 -2.12 -1.98 21.70
N GLY A 258 -2.01 -1.36 20.51
CA GLY A 258 -0.73 -0.88 19.99
C GLY A 258 -0.59 -0.99 18.48
N THR A 259 0.65 -0.87 18.01
CA THR A 259 0.99 -1.01 16.58
C THR A 259 1.26 -2.46 16.20
N ILE A 260 0.98 -2.81 14.95
CA ILE A 260 0.97 -4.19 14.45
C ILE A 260 2.30 -4.55 13.80
N ARG A 261 2.94 -5.62 14.35
CA ARG A 261 4.22 -6.13 13.84
C ARG A 261 4.06 -7.07 12.63
N GLU A 262 2.92 -7.75 12.54
CA GLU A 262 2.68 -8.81 11.56
C GLU A 262 2.68 -8.29 10.14
N VAL A 263 3.33 -9.06 9.24
CA VAL A 263 3.40 -8.83 7.81
C VAL A 263 2.78 -10.02 7.10
N GLU A 264 1.87 -9.76 6.18
CA GLU A 264 1.16 -10.78 5.43
C GLU A 264 1.32 -10.58 3.93
N LEU A 265 1.49 -11.67 3.20
CA LEU A 265 1.62 -11.69 1.74
C LEU A 265 0.43 -12.41 1.11
N TYR A 266 -0.35 -11.69 0.34
CA TYR A 266 -1.47 -12.24 -0.43
C TYR A 266 -1.02 -12.71 -1.81
N ASP A 267 -1.38 -13.93 -2.16
CA ASP A 267 -1.25 -14.46 -3.53
C ASP A 267 -2.62 -14.42 -4.22
N PRO A 268 -2.86 -13.48 -5.14
CA PRO A 268 -4.13 -13.36 -5.82
C PRO A 268 -4.48 -14.56 -6.72
N ALA A 269 -3.48 -15.29 -7.22
CA ALA A 269 -3.72 -16.46 -8.06
C ALA A 269 -4.26 -17.66 -7.27
N ARG A 270 -3.83 -17.77 -6.01
CA ARG A 270 -4.22 -18.86 -5.10
C ARG A 270 -5.27 -18.45 -4.08
N ASN A 271 -5.65 -17.18 -4.05
CA ASN A 271 -6.50 -16.56 -3.02
C ASN A 271 -6.06 -16.97 -1.60
N ARG A 272 -4.76 -16.81 -1.31
CA ARG A 272 -4.14 -17.31 -0.08
C ARG A 272 -3.19 -16.27 0.54
N TRP A 273 -3.21 -16.19 1.87
CA TRP A 273 -2.27 -15.42 2.67
C TRP A 273 -1.13 -16.29 3.19
N THR A 274 0.06 -15.70 3.28
CA THR A 274 1.24 -16.30 3.92
C THR A 274 1.83 -15.27 4.88
N ARG A 275 2.14 -15.68 6.11
CA ARG A 275 2.82 -14.82 7.07
C ARG A 275 4.29 -14.65 6.67
N LEU A 276 4.78 -13.44 6.78
CA LEU A 276 6.19 -13.07 6.59
C LEU A 276 6.81 -12.67 7.93
N PRO A 277 8.16 -12.52 8.01
CA PRO A 277 8.81 -11.96 9.18
C PRO A 277 8.24 -10.60 9.56
N GLY A 278 7.91 -10.43 10.85
CA GLY A 278 7.36 -9.20 11.37
C GLY A 278 8.35 -8.03 11.32
N MET A 279 7.83 -6.81 11.23
CA MET A 279 8.61 -5.57 11.20
C MET A 279 9.52 -5.44 12.43
N ARG A 280 10.69 -4.80 12.29
CA ARG A 280 11.54 -4.49 13.45
C ARG A 280 10.85 -3.48 14.36
N THR A 281 10.35 -2.41 13.75
CA THR A 281 9.59 -1.35 14.42
C THR A 281 8.16 -1.39 13.90
N PRO A 282 7.20 -1.96 14.65
CA PRO A 282 5.78 -1.90 14.30
C PRO A 282 5.35 -0.44 14.20
N ARG A 283 4.51 -0.10 13.22
CA ARG A 283 4.13 1.31 12.96
C ARG A 283 2.78 1.38 12.24
N HIS A 284 2.08 2.49 12.46
CA HIS A 284 0.89 2.88 11.70
C HIS A 284 1.14 4.18 10.93
N GLY A 285 0.23 4.58 10.06
CA GLY A 285 0.36 5.83 9.30
C GLY A 285 1.63 5.92 8.47
N LEU A 286 2.16 4.77 8.06
CA LEU A 286 3.45 4.61 7.40
C LEU A 286 3.32 4.61 5.88
N GLY A 287 4.38 5.03 5.19
CA GLY A 287 4.54 4.83 3.76
C GLY A 287 4.96 3.39 3.41
N GLY A 288 4.42 2.87 2.31
CA GLY A 288 4.78 1.55 1.80
C GLY A 288 5.06 1.54 0.32
N VAL A 289 6.24 1.03 -0.09
CA VAL A 289 6.59 0.88 -1.50
C VAL A 289 7.30 -0.45 -1.78
N SER A 290 7.32 -0.84 -3.05
CA SER A 290 8.06 -2.02 -3.54
C SER A 290 9.16 -1.62 -4.51
N THR A 291 10.28 -2.35 -4.49
CA THR A 291 11.37 -2.22 -5.47
C THR A 291 11.43 -3.39 -6.45
N GLY A 292 10.36 -4.15 -6.57
CA GLY A 292 10.28 -5.37 -7.39
C GLY A 292 10.67 -6.63 -6.63
N ARG A 293 11.65 -6.59 -5.73
CA ARG A 293 12.08 -7.70 -4.86
C ARG A 293 11.88 -7.43 -3.38
N ARG A 294 11.83 -6.16 -2.99
CA ARG A 294 11.76 -5.69 -1.61
C ARG A 294 10.48 -4.93 -1.37
N ILE A 295 10.00 -4.98 -0.16
CA ILE A 295 9.07 -4.00 0.38
C ILE A 295 9.84 -3.09 1.35
N LEU A 296 9.47 -1.82 1.37
CA LEU A 296 10.01 -0.81 2.27
C LEU A 296 8.90 -0.26 3.14
N ALA A 297 9.13 -0.19 4.45
CA ALA A 297 8.30 0.48 5.43
C ALA A 297 8.97 1.80 5.85
N ILE A 298 8.26 2.89 5.73
CA ILE A 298 8.84 4.24 5.73
C ILE A 298 8.11 5.11 6.73
N GLU A 299 8.83 5.67 7.71
CA GLU A 299 8.28 6.57 8.73
C GLU A 299 7.07 5.97 9.46
N GLY A 300 6.12 6.75 9.92
CA GLY A 300 4.95 6.31 10.67
C GLY A 300 5.13 6.42 12.18
N GLY A 301 4.04 6.22 12.94
CA GLY A 301 4.04 6.19 14.41
C GLY A 301 4.33 4.80 14.95
N ASP A 302 5.22 4.67 15.93
CA ASP A 302 5.57 3.43 16.61
C ASP A 302 4.61 3.06 17.74
N GLU A 303 3.75 4.00 18.15
CA GLU A 303 2.60 3.81 19.02
C GLU A 303 1.35 4.41 18.38
N PRO A 304 0.13 4.02 18.78
CA PRO A 304 -1.11 4.61 18.26
C PRO A 304 -1.21 6.12 18.50
N GLY A 305 -1.86 6.84 17.58
CA GLY A 305 -2.06 8.28 17.68
C GLY A 305 -0.89 9.11 17.16
N PHE A 306 -0.56 10.22 17.84
CA PHE A 306 0.47 11.18 17.39
C PHE A 306 1.89 10.76 17.81
N HIS A 307 2.34 9.62 17.32
CA HIS A 307 3.70 9.13 17.45
C HIS A 307 4.41 9.19 16.10
N PHE A 308 5.74 9.38 16.13
CA PHE A 308 6.50 9.75 14.94
C PHE A 308 7.85 9.07 14.91
N THR A 309 8.19 8.42 13.80
CA THR A 309 9.52 7.87 13.59
C THR A 309 10.16 8.41 12.30
N ARG A 310 11.49 8.28 12.23
CA ARG A 310 12.27 8.48 11.00
C ARG A 310 12.65 7.15 10.36
N SER A 311 12.12 6.05 10.87
CA SER A 311 12.53 4.71 10.48
C SER A 311 12.30 4.43 9.00
N LEU A 312 13.31 3.87 8.36
CA LEU A 312 13.21 3.23 7.06
C LEU A 312 13.79 1.83 7.17
N GLU A 313 13.00 0.83 6.81
CA GLU A 313 13.46 -0.55 6.80
C GLU A 313 12.89 -1.32 5.62
N TYR A 314 13.56 -2.40 5.23
CA TYR A 314 13.12 -3.23 4.11
C TYR A 314 13.13 -4.72 4.44
N LEU A 315 12.30 -5.47 3.72
CA LEU A 315 12.29 -6.93 3.70
C LEU A 315 12.49 -7.42 2.26
N ASP A 316 13.48 -8.30 2.05
CA ASP A 316 13.66 -9.02 0.78
C ASP A 316 12.63 -10.16 0.69
N LEU A 317 11.84 -10.21 -0.38
CA LEU A 317 10.77 -11.21 -0.59
C LEU A 317 11.12 -12.24 -1.68
N LEU A 318 12.00 -11.89 -2.58
CA LEU A 318 12.39 -12.73 -3.72
C LEU A 318 13.91 -12.80 -3.80
N ARG A 319 14.43 -13.99 -4.16
CA ARG A 319 15.82 -14.21 -4.54
C ARG A 319 16.03 -13.96 -6.03
#